data_dba1f17c484bb7c6b386d9c4169326a2
#
_entry.id   dba1f17c484bb7c6b386d9c4169326a2
#
_cell.length_a   1.000
_cell.length_b   1.000
_cell.length_c   1.000
_cell.angle_alpha   90.00
_cell.angle_beta   90.00
_cell.angle_gamma   90.00
#
_symmetry.space_group_name_H-M   'P 1'
#
loop_
_entity.id
_entity.type
_entity.pdbx_description
1 polymer ?
#
loop_
_entity_poly.entity_id
_entity_poly.type
_entity_poly.pdbx_seq_one_letter_code
_entity_poly.pdbx_strand_id
1 'polypeptide(L)'
;MSTEPVGIEQRDVVIVGGGISGLATAWHLRDRDVLVFEESERLGGRLRSERREDTWLNVGAHVYGGDGTATDRLLRGLGVTALPLPGKLAALAHGGRLVSSPVETYPFVLPLPWRSRVALVRAGLRLRYDVLRYGRVVRLRPGESAAERQARVVSFLDDRSFTEHVGALPRDVDAMFRCVLTRSSGDPEQLAAGYGIGYFHLVWDRSAGLSRGIVGGPSTIIERLAEMVPEIQTGSRVTRVEPQGDRVRVLVDQPGGTRELSAAAVVVATPAPVAASLVAGLPGDTETALREVHYGPYAVGAFLLDGRAPLPWDGLYAVATPGRAFSMAYNIGNVQQRPGAQRPAFGSVMVYAAASQGARLLEEDDESIAARFRDDLCAEFPGVSRRIQDCMIQRWPRGVPFAHVGRGRLQAALTRPLGRVHLVGDYLGTRYTETCAEAAEVAAASIRAQLPLRRASV
;
A
#
# COMPACT_ATOMS: atom_id res chain seq x y z
N MET A 1 31.08 -18.84 -40.52
CA MET A 1 31.20 -18.15 -39.24
C MET A 1 30.38 -18.95 -38.26
N SER A 2 31.05 -19.76 -37.44
CA SER A 2 30.39 -20.54 -36.39
C SER A 2 29.97 -19.57 -35.30
N THR A 3 28.67 -19.38 -35.10
CA THR A 3 28.12 -18.77 -33.92
C THR A 3 28.36 -19.72 -32.76
N GLU A 4 29.36 -19.44 -31.90
CA GLU A 4 29.45 -20.12 -30.62
C GLU A 4 28.09 -19.95 -29.90
N PRO A 5 27.56 -20.99 -29.26
CA PRO A 5 26.34 -20.86 -28.50
C PRO A 5 26.63 -19.83 -27.39
N VAL A 6 25.94 -18.68 -27.45
CA VAL A 6 25.97 -17.68 -26.37
C VAL A 6 25.55 -18.42 -25.12
N GLY A 7 26.52 -18.62 -24.19
CA GLY A 7 26.26 -19.33 -22.94
C GLY A 7 25.13 -18.63 -22.19
N ILE A 8 24.18 -19.40 -21.62
CA ILE A 8 23.08 -18.88 -20.83
C ILE A 8 23.67 -18.07 -19.67
N GLU A 9 23.30 -16.80 -19.58
CA GLU A 9 23.76 -15.91 -18.55
C GLU A 9 23.37 -16.40 -17.15
N GLN A 10 24.32 -16.42 -16.24
CA GLN A 10 24.14 -16.91 -14.90
C GLN A 10 24.15 -15.77 -13.89
N ARG A 11 23.21 -15.80 -12.93
CA ARG A 11 23.10 -14.85 -11.82
C ARG A 11 22.96 -15.59 -10.49
N ASP A 12 23.35 -14.94 -9.39
CA ASP A 12 23.00 -15.43 -8.06
C ASP A 12 21.51 -15.26 -7.81
N VAL A 13 20.99 -14.05 -8.05
CA VAL A 13 19.58 -13.74 -7.81
C VAL A 13 19.00 -12.89 -8.93
N VAL A 14 17.86 -13.30 -9.45
CA VAL A 14 17.03 -12.49 -10.35
C VAL A 14 15.77 -12.05 -9.58
N ILE A 15 15.43 -10.77 -9.69
CA ILE A 15 14.24 -10.18 -9.05
C ILE A 15 13.29 -9.69 -10.13
N VAL A 16 12.04 -10.14 -10.07
CA VAL A 16 10.98 -9.81 -11.02
C VAL A 16 10.03 -8.79 -10.41
N GLY A 17 10.11 -7.54 -10.89
CA GLY A 17 9.33 -6.40 -10.44
C GLY A 17 10.13 -5.37 -9.64
N GLY A 18 10.20 -4.14 -10.17
CA GLY A 18 10.88 -2.97 -9.61
C GLY A 18 10.03 -2.14 -8.63
N GLY A 19 9.04 -2.77 -7.98
CA GLY A 19 8.30 -2.16 -6.87
C GLY A 19 9.09 -2.19 -5.56
N ILE A 20 8.53 -1.59 -4.48
CA ILE A 20 9.22 -1.52 -3.19
C ILE A 20 9.64 -2.91 -2.65
N SER A 21 8.83 -3.96 -2.85
CA SER A 21 9.17 -5.31 -2.38
C SER A 21 10.41 -5.87 -3.08
N GLY A 22 10.46 -5.73 -4.42
CA GLY A 22 11.60 -6.20 -5.22
C GLY A 22 12.86 -5.41 -4.93
N LEU A 23 12.78 -4.08 -4.98
CA LEU A 23 13.92 -3.20 -4.73
C LEU A 23 14.45 -3.33 -3.28
N ALA A 24 13.58 -3.45 -2.28
CA ALA A 24 14.02 -3.70 -0.90
C ALA A 24 14.70 -5.07 -0.76
N THR A 25 14.21 -6.11 -1.45
CA THR A 25 14.88 -7.42 -1.47
C THR A 25 16.25 -7.33 -2.14
N ALA A 26 16.34 -6.62 -3.28
CA ALA A 26 17.62 -6.37 -3.96
C ALA A 26 18.61 -5.63 -3.05
N TRP A 27 18.14 -4.60 -2.35
CA TRP A 27 18.95 -3.85 -1.40
C TRP A 27 19.47 -4.72 -0.24
N HIS A 28 18.64 -5.59 0.29
CA HIS A 28 19.08 -6.56 1.30
C HIS A 28 20.10 -7.55 0.76
N LEU A 29 20.10 -7.84 -0.54
CA LEU A 29 21.00 -8.80 -1.21
C LEU A 29 22.11 -8.13 -2.03
N ARG A 30 22.35 -6.82 -1.85
CA ARG A 30 23.29 -6.03 -2.66
C ARG A 30 24.77 -6.48 -2.59
N ASP A 31 25.08 -7.42 -1.70
CA ASP A 31 26.36 -8.11 -1.60
C ASP A 31 26.47 -9.37 -2.50
N ARG A 32 25.46 -9.60 -3.34
CA ARG A 32 25.34 -10.70 -4.30
C ARG A 32 25.27 -10.17 -5.72
N ASP A 33 25.42 -11.07 -6.70
CA ASP A 33 25.12 -10.77 -8.09
C ASP A 33 23.58 -10.74 -8.29
N VAL A 34 22.99 -9.56 -8.16
CA VAL A 34 21.55 -9.32 -8.22
C VAL A 34 21.19 -8.52 -9.46
N LEU A 35 20.22 -9.03 -10.22
CA LEU A 35 19.63 -8.34 -11.36
C LEU A 35 18.11 -8.18 -11.14
N VAL A 36 17.60 -6.93 -11.25
CA VAL A 36 16.18 -6.59 -11.15
C VAL A 36 15.61 -6.30 -12.53
N PHE A 37 14.50 -6.96 -12.89
CA PHE A 37 13.72 -6.66 -14.07
C PHE A 37 12.42 -5.95 -13.71
N GLU A 38 12.09 -4.87 -14.42
CA GLU A 38 10.83 -4.15 -14.33
C GLU A 38 10.24 -3.99 -15.75
N GLU A 39 8.94 -4.32 -15.90
CA GLU A 39 8.28 -4.26 -17.21
C GLU A 39 8.04 -2.84 -17.72
N SER A 40 7.82 -1.90 -16.81
CA SER A 40 7.61 -0.48 -17.15
C SER A 40 8.93 0.30 -17.19
N GLU A 41 8.89 1.49 -17.78
CA GLU A 41 10.03 2.41 -17.76
C GLU A 41 10.25 3.05 -16.38
N ARG A 42 9.27 2.92 -15.48
CA ARG A 42 9.27 3.55 -14.16
C ARG A 42 9.35 2.54 -13.04
N LEU A 43 10.29 2.74 -12.13
CA LEU A 43 10.40 2.01 -10.88
C LEU A 43 9.35 2.46 -9.83
N GLY A 44 9.17 1.66 -8.81
CA GLY A 44 8.39 1.98 -7.61
C GLY A 44 6.99 1.39 -7.56
N GLY A 45 6.47 0.86 -8.68
CA GLY A 45 5.13 0.26 -8.69
C GLY A 45 4.06 1.25 -8.20
N ARG A 46 3.44 0.93 -7.06
CA ARG A 46 2.37 1.73 -6.41
C ARG A 46 2.87 2.81 -5.43
N LEU A 47 4.17 2.98 -5.26
CA LEU A 47 4.78 4.16 -4.66
C LEU A 47 5.05 5.17 -5.77
N ARG A 48 4.34 6.29 -5.76
CA ARG A 48 4.53 7.36 -6.73
C ARG A 48 4.25 8.71 -6.11
N SER A 49 5.22 9.62 -6.22
CA SER A 49 5.05 11.04 -6.02
C SER A 49 5.84 11.78 -7.09
N GLU A 50 5.37 12.98 -7.45
CA GLU A 50 6.07 13.83 -8.40
C GLU A 50 6.37 15.17 -7.75
N ARG A 51 7.60 15.65 -7.90
CA ARG A 51 7.97 16.96 -7.41
C ARG A 51 7.30 18.03 -8.29
N ARG A 52 6.70 19.01 -7.63
CA ARG A 52 6.13 20.21 -8.24
C ARG A 52 6.53 21.40 -7.39
N GLU A 53 7.27 22.34 -7.97
CA GLU A 53 7.77 23.53 -7.26
C GLU A 53 8.54 23.16 -5.97
N ASP A 54 8.13 23.72 -4.84
CA ASP A 54 8.70 23.45 -3.52
C ASP A 54 7.95 22.36 -2.74
N THR A 55 7.02 21.64 -3.39
CA THR A 55 6.24 20.55 -2.82
C THR A 55 6.30 19.29 -3.68
N TRP A 56 5.50 18.28 -3.38
CA TRP A 56 5.30 17.10 -4.23
C TRP A 56 3.82 16.69 -4.26
N LEU A 57 3.39 16.20 -5.42
CA LEU A 57 2.10 15.56 -5.61
C LEU A 57 2.25 14.08 -5.34
N ASN A 58 1.50 13.55 -4.38
CA ASN A 58 1.51 12.13 -4.07
C ASN A 58 0.25 11.47 -4.62
N VAL A 59 0.43 10.36 -5.31
CA VAL A 59 -0.66 9.58 -5.93
C VAL A 59 -0.58 8.09 -5.60
N GLY A 60 0.29 7.72 -4.65
CA GLY A 60 0.51 6.34 -4.20
C GLY A 60 0.47 6.19 -2.68
N ALA A 61 1.08 5.12 -2.18
CA ALA A 61 1.21 4.89 -0.74
C ALA A 61 1.96 6.05 -0.05
N HIS A 62 1.50 6.48 1.13
CA HIS A 62 1.95 7.74 1.73
C HIS A 62 2.11 7.70 3.25
N VAL A 63 1.78 6.57 3.91
CA VAL A 63 1.95 6.41 5.36
C VAL A 63 2.79 5.18 5.65
N TYR A 64 3.74 5.33 6.53
CA TYR A 64 4.76 4.34 6.84
C TYR A 64 4.80 4.01 8.33
N GLY A 65 5.37 2.85 8.65
CA GLY A 65 5.50 2.36 10.01
C GLY A 65 6.38 3.25 10.89
N GLY A 66 6.09 3.24 12.19
CA GLY A 66 6.89 3.91 13.22
C GLY A 66 8.12 3.09 13.66
N ASP A 67 8.70 3.47 14.79
CA ASP A 67 9.93 2.87 15.32
C ASP A 67 9.88 1.34 15.43
N GLY A 68 10.94 0.69 14.98
CA GLY A 68 11.11 -0.76 15.07
C GLY A 68 10.35 -1.58 14.04
N THR A 69 9.58 -0.95 13.14
CA THR A 69 8.93 -1.65 12.02
C THR A 69 9.93 -1.99 10.91
N ALA A 70 9.57 -2.88 9.98
CA ALA A 70 10.43 -3.21 8.84
C ALA A 70 10.63 -2.01 7.92
N THR A 71 9.59 -1.20 7.71
CA THR A 71 9.72 0.06 6.96
C THR A 71 10.63 1.05 7.67
N ASP A 72 10.60 1.18 9.00
CA ASP A 72 11.52 2.05 9.74
C ASP A 72 12.99 1.59 9.56
N ARG A 73 13.26 0.29 9.66
CA ARG A 73 14.61 -0.27 9.41
C ARG A 73 15.08 0.01 8.00
N LEU A 74 14.21 -0.20 7.01
CA LEU A 74 14.51 0.09 5.61
C LEU A 74 14.84 1.57 5.41
N LEU A 75 13.99 2.49 5.89
CA LEU A 75 14.17 3.94 5.75
C LEU A 75 15.46 4.43 6.40
N ARG A 76 15.78 3.93 7.59
CA ARG A 76 17.07 4.25 8.26
C ARG A 76 18.26 3.74 7.47
N GLY A 77 18.18 2.50 6.95
CA GLY A 77 19.25 1.92 6.13
C GLY A 77 19.49 2.67 4.83
N LEU A 78 18.45 3.31 4.27
CA LEU A 78 18.53 4.14 3.07
C LEU A 78 18.91 5.60 3.34
N GLY A 79 18.96 6.03 4.60
CA GLY A 79 19.13 7.43 4.96
C GLY A 79 17.94 8.32 4.58
N VAL A 80 16.75 7.73 4.42
CA VAL A 80 15.51 8.46 4.08
C VAL A 80 14.89 9.04 5.34
N THR A 81 14.63 10.35 5.32
CA THR A 81 14.00 11.04 6.45
C THR A 81 12.50 10.81 6.47
N ALA A 82 12.02 10.17 7.52
CA ALA A 82 10.61 10.01 7.82
C ALA A 82 10.25 10.77 9.09
N LEU A 83 9.16 11.53 9.07
CA LEU A 83 8.71 12.36 10.18
C LEU A 83 7.34 11.90 10.66
N PRO A 84 7.06 12.03 11.97
CA PRO A 84 5.71 11.90 12.49
C PRO A 84 4.77 12.84 11.72
N LEU A 85 3.60 12.34 11.34
CA LEU A 85 2.58 13.15 10.69
C LEU A 85 2.06 14.19 11.69
N PRO A 86 2.19 15.49 11.39
CA PRO A 86 1.75 16.54 12.29
C PRO A 86 0.21 16.69 12.27
N GLY A 87 -0.32 17.29 13.32
CA GLY A 87 -1.74 17.60 13.43
C GLY A 87 -2.62 16.41 13.86
N LYS A 88 -3.93 16.57 13.73
CA LYS A 88 -4.89 15.51 14.00
C LYS A 88 -4.93 14.55 12.81
N LEU A 89 -4.87 13.25 13.08
CA LEU A 89 -4.83 12.23 12.05
C LEU A 89 -6.06 12.21 11.15
N ALA A 90 -7.25 12.55 11.69
CA ALA A 90 -8.47 12.58 10.90
C ALA A 90 -9.47 13.59 11.42
N ALA A 91 -10.25 14.15 10.51
CA ALA A 91 -11.48 14.89 10.76
C ALA A 91 -12.57 14.32 9.84
N LEU A 92 -13.82 14.65 10.14
CA LEU A 92 -14.99 14.37 9.31
C LEU A 92 -15.51 15.69 8.72
N ALA A 93 -15.68 15.74 7.42
CA ALA A 93 -16.44 16.81 6.77
C ALA A 93 -17.94 16.47 6.82
N HIS A 94 -18.72 17.34 7.39
CA HIS A 94 -20.17 17.16 7.52
C HIS A 94 -20.89 18.49 7.49
N GLY A 95 -21.79 18.68 6.51
CA GLY A 95 -22.59 19.90 6.39
C GLY A 95 -21.75 21.18 6.24
N GLY A 96 -20.65 21.15 5.51
CA GLY A 96 -19.74 22.29 5.30
C GLY A 96 -18.86 22.62 6.52
N ARG A 97 -18.79 21.73 7.50
CA ARG A 97 -17.98 21.89 8.71
C ARG A 97 -17.00 20.73 8.89
N LEU A 98 -15.80 21.03 9.39
CA LEU A 98 -14.82 20.03 9.78
C LEU A 98 -14.99 19.68 11.26
N VAL A 99 -15.37 18.43 11.52
CA VAL A 99 -15.49 17.90 12.88
C VAL A 99 -14.26 17.08 13.20
N SER A 100 -13.40 17.60 14.07
CA SER A 100 -12.12 17.00 14.47
C SER A 100 -12.08 16.59 15.95
N SER A 101 -13.26 16.50 16.58
CA SER A 101 -13.41 15.94 17.93
C SER A 101 -13.18 14.43 17.94
N PRO A 102 -12.96 13.81 19.11
CA PRO A 102 -12.86 12.36 19.22
C PRO A 102 -14.09 11.67 18.61
N VAL A 103 -13.87 10.56 17.88
CA VAL A 103 -14.94 9.87 17.13
C VAL A 103 -16.08 9.38 18.04
N GLU A 104 -15.79 9.14 19.31
CA GLU A 104 -16.76 8.76 20.33
C GLU A 104 -17.80 9.87 20.61
N THR A 105 -17.46 11.11 20.30
CA THR A 105 -18.36 12.26 20.49
C THR A 105 -19.27 12.51 19.28
N TYR A 106 -19.02 11.89 18.15
CA TYR A 106 -19.76 12.09 16.89
C TYR A 106 -21.29 11.91 17.04
N PRO A 107 -21.81 10.93 17.79
CA PRO A 107 -23.25 10.81 18.02
C PRO A 107 -23.88 12.06 18.66
N PHE A 108 -23.09 12.90 19.36
CA PHE A 108 -23.58 14.05 20.10
C PHE A 108 -23.29 15.38 19.40
N VAL A 109 -22.18 15.47 18.65
CA VAL A 109 -21.75 16.73 18.00
C VAL A 109 -22.24 16.84 16.55
N LEU A 110 -22.56 15.72 15.89
CA LEU A 110 -23.10 15.73 14.54
C LEU A 110 -24.62 15.95 14.54
N PRO A 111 -25.17 16.71 13.58
CA PRO A 111 -26.60 16.95 13.43
C PRO A 111 -27.29 15.74 12.79
N LEU A 112 -27.23 14.58 13.44
CA LEU A 112 -27.80 13.32 12.95
C LEU A 112 -29.26 13.15 13.41
N PRO A 113 -30.13 12.55 12.58
CA PRO A 113 -31.41 12.03 13.00
C PRO A 113 -31.26 11.09 14.20
N TRP A 114 -32.28 11.01 15.08
CA TRP A 114 -32.18 10.19 16.28
C TRP A 114 -31.88 8.70 15.99
N ARG A 115 -32.47 8.14 14.90
CA ARG A 115 -32.22 6.76 14.47
C ARG A 115 -30.77 6.55 14.08
N SER A 116 -30.19 7.46 13.33
CA SER A 116 -28.76 7.44 12.93
C SER A 116 -27.84 7.57 14.14
N ARG A 117 -28.22 8.43 15.09
CA ARG A 117 -27.49 8.61 16.36
C ARG A 117 -27.45 7.32 17.18
N VAL A 118 -28.60 6.67 17.37
CA VAL A 118 -28.68 5.38 18.07
C VAL A 118 -27.89 4.30 17.35
N ALA A 119 -28.00 4.22 16.03
CA ALA A 119 -27.25 3.25 15.20
C ALA A 119 -25.73 3.49 15.33
N LEU A 120 -25.27 4.74 15.29
CA LEU A 120 -23.87 5.11 15.43
C LEU A 120 -23.32 4.74 16.82
N VAL A 121 -24.08 4.98 17.89
CA VAL A 121 -23.70 4.56 19.26
C VAL A 121 -23.58 3.04 19.34
N ARG A 122 -24.60 2.31 18.87
CA ARG A 122 -24.60 0.84 18.92
C ARG A 122 -23.44 0.24 18.14
N ALA A 123 -23.22 0.70 16.90
CA ALA A 123 -22.12 0.24 16.05
C ALA A 123 -20.78 0.63 16.66
N GLY A 124 -20.65 1.84 17.18
CA GLY A 124 -19.43 2.33 17.83
C GLY A 124 -19.02 1.51 19.07
N LEU A 125 -19.97 1.15 19.93
CA LEU A 125 -19.72 0.31 21.10
C LEU A 125 -19.27 -1.10 20.68
N ARG A 126 -19.92 -1.70 19.69
CA ARG A 126 -19.53 -2.99 19.14
C ARG A 126 -18.13 -2.97 18.56
N LEU A 127 -17.86 -2.00 17.69
CA LEU A 127 -16.52 -1.83 17.09
C LEU A 127 -15.45 -1.55 18.14
N ARG A 128 -15.75 -0.75 19.17
CA ARG A 128 -14.80 -0.50 20.25
C ARG A 128 -14.41 -1.78 20.99
N TYR A 129 -15.37 -2.62 21.28
CA TYR A 129 -15.12 -3.95 21.88
C TYR A 129 -14.24 -4.82 20.95
N ASP A 130 -14.58 -4.88 19.65
CA ASP A 130 -13.85 -5.70 18.68
C ASP A 130 -12.44 -5.15 18.41
N VAL A 131 -12.25 -3.83 18.41
CA VAL A 131 -10.94 -3.19 18.30
C VAL A 131 -10.04 -3.56 19.49
N LEU A 132 -10.57 -3.65 20.72
CA LEU A 132 -9.80 -4.13 21.88
C LEU A 132 -9.38 -5.60 21.72
N ARG A 133 -10.26 -6.46 21.16
CA ARG A 133 -9.93 -7.85 20.84
C ARG A 133 -8.87 -7.92 19.74
N TYR A 134 -9.04 -7.16 18.65
CA TYR A 134 -8.09 -7.08 17.55
C TYR A 134 -6.72 -6.59 18.03
N GLY A 135 -6.65 -5.61 18.92
CA GLY A 135 -5.40 -5.15 19.52
C GLY A 135 -4.61 -6.26 20.22
N ARG A 136 -5.29 -7.28 20.78
CA ARG A 136 -4.63 -8.48 21.35
C ARG A 136 -4.18 -9.45 20.24
N VAL A 137 -4.95 -9.52 19.16
CA VAL A 137 -4.64 -10.38 18.00
C VAL A 137 -3.40 -9.89 17.26
N VAL A 138 -3.19 -8.59 17.09
CA VAL A 138 -2.04 -8.06 16.34
C VAL A 138 -0.72 -8.05 17.11
N ARG A 139 -0.74 -8.22 18.43
CA ARG A 139 0.49 -8.24 19.24
C ARG A 139 1.32 -9.48 18.90
N LEU A 140 2.62 -9.28 18.71
CA LEU A 140 3.57 -10.38 18.55
C LEU A 140 3.65 -11.16 19.88
N ARG A 141 3.58 -12.48 19.80
CA ARG A 141 3.73 -13.37 20.97
C ARG A 141 5.18 -13.83 21.08
N PRO A 142 5.66 -14.12 22.30
CA PRO A 142 6.99 -14.70 22.47
C PRO A 142 7.17 -15.98 21.64
N GLY A 143 8.23 -16.04 20.83
CA GLY A 143 8.53 -17.18 19.97
C GLY A 143 7.70 -17.29 18.68
N GLU A 144 6.73 -16.40 18.46
CA GLU A 144 5.89 -16.39 17.25
C GLU A 144 6.64 -15.73 16.09
N SER A 145 6.65 -16.36 14.94
CA SER A 145 7.16 -15.78 13.68
C SER A 145 6.19 -14.71 13.12
N ALA A 146 6.71 -13.86 12.26
CA ALA A 146 5.89 -12.87 11.54
C ALA A 146 4.79 -13.54 10.70
N ALA A 147 5.08 -14.69 10.08
CA ALA A 147 4.12 -15.45 9.28
C ALA A 147 2.98 -16.02 10.13
N GLU A 148 3.28 -16.60 11.30
CA GLU A 148 2.28 -17.13 12.24
C GLU A 148 1.40 -16.00 12.79
N ARG A 149 2.00 -14.85 13.17
CA ARG A 149 1.25 -13.68 13.58
C ARG A 149 0.32 -13.23 12.45
N GLN A 150 0.80 -13.14 11.22
CA GLN A 150 0.01 -12.70 10.08
C GLN A 150 -1.14 -13.67 9.79
N ALA A 151 -0.92 -14.99 9.88
CA ALA A 151 -1.97 -16.01 9.75
C ALA A 151 -3.08 -15.82 10.80
N ARG A 152 -2.70 -15.56 12.05
CA ARG A 152 -3.64 -15.26 13.12
C ARG A 152 -4.42 -13.96 12.91
N VAL A 153 -3.78 -12.92 12.37
CA VAL A 153 -4.41 -11.63 12.08
C VAL A 153 -5.45 -11.78 10.96
N VAL A 154 -5.11 -12.44 9.86
CA VAL A 154 -6.04 -12.60 8.73
C VAL A 154 -7.20 -13.53 9.04
N SER A 155 -7.06 -14.45 10.00
CA SER A 155 -8.13 -15.36 10.42
C SER A 155 -9.08 -14.77 11.46
N PHE A 156 -8.81 -13.56 11.96
CA PHE A 156 -9.68 -12.93 12.95
C PHE A 156 -10.99 -12.45 12.31
N LEU A 157 -12.14 -13.03 12.70
CA LEU A 157 -13.46 -12.73 12.14
C LEU A 157 -13.47 -12.72 10.61
N ASP A 158 -12.88 -13.75 10.01
CA ASP A 158 -12.74 -13.93 8.56
C ASP A 158 -13.93 -14.69 7.94
N ASP A 159 -14.86 -15.16 8.76
CA ASP A 159 -16.01 -16.00 8.37
C ASP A 159 -17.23 -15.20 7.88
N ARG A 160 -17.19 -13.89 7.95
CA ARG A 160 -18.30 -13.00 7.58
C ARG A 160 -17.80 -11.64 7.12
N SER A 161 -18.65 -10.92 6.35
CA SER A 161 -18.35 -9.57 5.90
C SER A 161 -18.47 -8.55 7.04
N PHE A 162 -17.88 -7.37 6.84
CA PHE A 162 -18.01 -6.26 7.80
C PHE A 162 -19.48 -5.82 7.96
N THR A 163 -20.22 -5.76 6.84
CA THR A 163 -21.64 -5.39 6.86
C THR A 163 -22.49 -6.42 7.62
N GLU A 164 -22.25 -7.72 7.42
CA GLU A 164 -22.94 -8.78 8.19
C GLU A 164 -22.59 -8.70 9.69
N HIS A 165 -21.34 -8.37 10.00
CA HIS A 165 -20.90 -8.25 11.38
C HIS A 165 -21.52 -7.07 12.11
N VAL A 166 -21.54 -5.87 11.50
CA VAL A 166 -22.08 -4.65 12.13
C VAL A 166 -23.59 -4.60 12.06
N GLY A 167 -24.19 -5.18 11.02
CA GLY A 167 -25.61 -5.10 10.70
C GLY A 167 -25.96 -3.87 9.85
N ALA A 168 -27.22 -3.76 9.47
CA ALA A 168 -27.70 -2.65 8.64
C ALA A 168 -27.57 -1.30 9.36
N LEU A 169 -27.00 -0.32 8.66
CA LEU A 169 -26.79 1.04 9.14
C LEU A 169 -27.66 2.01 8.34
N PRO A 170 -28.15 3.11 8.97
CA PRO A 170 -28.73 4.24 8.24
C PRO A 170 -27.70 4.80 7.23
N ARG A 171 -28.20 5.31 6.10
CA ARG A 171 -27.38 5.74 4.95
C ARG A 171 -26.27 6.73 5.31
N ASP A 172 -26.54 7.66 6.20
CA ASP A 172 -25.59 8.67 6.67
C ASP A 172 -24.46 8.05 7.52
N VAL A 173 -24.79 7.12 8.40
CA VAL A 173 -23.80 6.37 9.22
C VAL A 173 -22.98 5.43 8.34
N ASP A 174 -23.63 4.70 7.42
CA ASP A 174 -22.95 3.82 6.47
C ASP A 174 -21.93 4.60 5.62
N ALA A 175 -22.30 5.78 5.11
CA ALA A 175 -21.38 6.63 4.35
C ALA A 175 -20.14 7.04 5.16
N MET A 176 -20.27 7.32 6.46
CA MET A 176 -19.12 7.60 7.33
C MET A 176 -18.20 6.39 7.47
N PHE A 177 -18.77 5.20 7.64
CA PHE A 177 -18.00 3.95 7.80
C PHE A 177 -17.29 3.59 6.50
N ARG A 178 -17.94 3.77 5.36
CA ARG A 178 -17.35 3.53 4.03
C ARG A 178 -16.10 4.37 3.79
N CYS A 179 -16.08 5.64 4.23
CA CYS A 179 -14.87 6.46 4.12
C CYS A 179 -13.65 5.83 4.80
N VAL A 180 -13.84 5.14 5.93
CA VAL A 180 -12.75 4.45 6.63
C VAL A 180 -12.41 3.13 5.95
N LEU A 181 -13.42 2.34 5.55
CA LEU A 181 -13.26 0.99 5.06
C LEU A 181 -12.74 0.93 3.63
N THR A 182 -13.19 1.82 2.74
CA THR A 182 -12.73 1.86 1.33
C THR A 182 -11.26 2.23 1.18
N ARG A 183 -10.59 2.67 2.26
CA ARG A 183 -9.12 2.75 2.33
C ARG A 183 -8.45 1.40 2.10
N SER A 184 -9.18 0.31 2.27
CA SER A 184 -8.74 -1.05 1.99
C SER A 184 -8.88 -1.47 0.52
N SER A 185 -9.51 -0.64 -0.31
CA SER A 185 -9.93 -0.92 -1.69
C SER A 185 -11.08 -1.93 -1.86
N GLY A 186 -11.67 -2.41 -0.79
CA GLY A 186 -12.86 -3.26 -0.81
C GLY A 186 -14.09 -2.55 -0.23
N ASP A 187 -15.27 -2.89 -0.70
CA ASP A 187 -16.53 -2.45 -0.10
C ASP A 187 -16.82 -3.23 1.21
N PRO A 188 -17.52 -2.64 2.18
CA PRO A 188 -17.84 -3.29 3.47
C PRO A 188 -18.51 -4.67 3.34
N GLU A 189 -19.24 -4.89 2.26
CA GLU A 189 -19.92 -6.16 1.92
C GLU A 189 -18.95 -7.25 1.50
N GLN A 190 -17.78 -6.88 1.00
CA GLN A 190 -16.73 -7.80 0.51
C GLN A 190 -15.66 -8.05 1.56
N LEU A 191 -15.39 -7.06 2.41
CA LEU A 191 -14.33 -7.11 3.40
C LEU A 191 -14.63 -8.12 4.51
N ALA A 192 -13.69 -8.98 4.87
CA ALA A 192 -13.74 -9.74 6.11
C ALA A 192 -13.89 -8.79 7.32
N ALA A 193 -14.75 -9.14 8.26
CA ALA A 193 -15.07 -8.27 9.39
C ALA A 193 -13.82 -7.89 10.19
N GLY A 194 -12.94 -8.86 10.46
CA GLY A 194 -11.69 -8.62 11.19
C GLY A 194 -10.75 -7.67 10.47
N TYR A 195 -10.70 -7.72 9.15
CA TYR A 195 -9.91 -6.80 8.34
C TYR A 195 -10.46 -5.37 8.41
N GLY A 196 -11.78 -5.20 8.28
CA GLY A 196 -12.43 -3.91 8.47
C GLY A 196 -12.23 -3.34 9.88
N ILE A 197 -12.31 -4.18 10.92
CA ILE A 197 -12.02 -3.79 12.31
C ILE A 197 -10.58 -3.29 12.45
N GLY A 198 -9.63 -3.87 11.72
CA GLY A 198 -8.24 -3.42 11.68
C GLY A 198 -8.09 -1.95 11.25
N TYR A 199 -8.92 -1.45 10.34
CA TYR A 199 -8.95 -0.03 9.96
C TYR A 199 -9.47 0.87 11.07
N PHE A 200 -10.47 0.42 11.82
CA PHE A 200 -10.94 1.15 13.00
C PHE A 200 -9.91 1.09 14.14
N HIS A 201 -9.15 0.02 14.27
CA HIS A 201 -8.04 -0.04 15.22
C HIS A 201 -7.02 1.09 14.97
N LEU A 202 -6.71 1.41 13.72
CA LEU A 202 -5.83 2.55 13.37
C LEU A 202 -6.42 3.93 13.79
N VAL A 203 -7.74 4.04 13.91
CA VAL A 203 -8.39 5.28 14.38
C VAL A 203 -8.25 5.45 15.90
N TRP A 204 -8.33 4.36 16.65
CA TRP A 204 -8.33 4.40 18.12
C TRP A 204 -6.96 4.14 18.75
N ASP A 205 -6.08 3.42 18.10
CA ASP A 205 -4.73 3.13 18.60
C ASP A 205 -3.68 3.86 17.78
N ARG A 206 -3.23 5.00 18.30
CA ARG A 206 -2.17 5.81 17.68
C ARG A 206 -0.81 5.11 17.66
N SER A 207 -0.61 4.08 18.49
CA SER A 207 0.61 3.26 18.50
C SER A 207 0.60 2.17 17.43
N ALA A 208 -0.50 1.98 16.71
CA ALA A 208 -0.68 0.93 15.71
C ALA A 208 0.21 1.06 14.45
N GLY A 209 1.12 2.01 14.44
CA GLY A 209 2.33 1.92 13.63
C GLY A 209 2.34 2.66 12.31
N LEU A 210 1.23 3.13 11.75
CA LEU A 210 1.23 3.93 10.52
C LEU A 210 1.14 5.42 10.85
N SER A 211 2.28 6.08 11.08
CA SER A 211 2.29 7.43 11.66
C SER A 211 3.34 8.36 11.07
N ARG A 212 4.08 7.92 10.04
CA ARG A 212 5.16 8.71 9.44
C ARG A 212 4.93 9.00 7.98
N GLY A 213 5.31 10.21 7.55
CA GLY A 213 5.40 10.63 6.17
C GLY A 213 6.85 10.81 5.74
N ILE A 214 7.11 10.70 4.45
CA ILE A 214 8.46 10.81 3.87
C ILE A 214 8.71 12.26 3.44
N VAL A 215 9.80 12.81 3.88
CA VAL A 215 10.27 14.14 3.41
C VAL A 215 10.77 13.99 1.97
N GLY A 216 10.22 14.80 1.06
CA GLY A 216 10.51 14.70 -0.38
C GLY A 216 9.55 13.78 -1.13
N GLY A 217 8.58 13.14 -0.44
CA GLY A 217 7.59 12.25 -1.03
C GLY A 217 8.04 10.79 -1.13
N PRO A 218 7.08 9.87 -1.32
CA PRO A 218 7.35 8.43 -1.35
C PRO A 218 8.35 7.98 -2.43
N SER A 219 8.42 8.68 -3.57
CA SER A 219 9.38 8.35 -4.64
C SER A 219 10.83 8.40 -4.18
N THR A 220 11.14 9.20 -3.13
CA THR A 220 12.49 9.27 -2.55
C THR A 220 13.00 7.91 -2.05
N ILE A 221 12.10 7.04 -1.57
CA ILE A 221 12.47 5.67 -1.16
C ILE A 221 12.96 4.89 -2.38
N ILE A 222 12.24 5.00 -3.48
CA ILE A 222 12.53 4.27 -4.72
C ILE A 222 13.82 4.77 -5.36
N GLU A 223 14.03 6.08 -5.38
CA GLU A 223 15.26 6.71 -5.87
C GLU A 223 16.47 6.21 -5.08
N ARG A 224 16.38 6.21 -3.75
CA ARG A 224 17.45 5.70 -2.89
C ARG A 224 17.71 4.21 -3.04
N LEU A 225 16.66 3.41 -3.20
CA LEU A 225 16.82 1.98 -3.48
C LEU A 225 17.50 1.77 -4.83
N ALA A 226 17.08 2.50 -5.87
CA ALA A 226 17.66 2.38 -7.21
C ALA A 226 19.13 2.78 -7.25
N GLU A 227 19.55 3.80 -6.48
CA GLU A 227 20.97 4.18 -6.35
C GLU A 227 21.84 3.09 -5.70
N MET A 228 21.27 2.25 -4.85
CA MET A 228 21.99 1.26 -4.05
C MET A 228 21.89 -0.18 -4.59
N VAL A 229 21.02 -0.43 -5.56
CA VAL A 229 20.86 -1.75 -6.22
C VAL A 229 21.84 -1.84 -7.39
N PRO A 230 22.67 -2.88 -7.48
CA PRO A 230 23.75 -2.96 -8.47
C PRO A 230 23.29 -2.91 -9.92
N GLU A 231 22.24 -3.63 -10.27
CA GLU A 231 21.75 -3.71 -11.66
C GLU A 231 20.22 -3.76 -11.72
N ILE A 232 19.63 -2.83 -12.48
CA ILE A 232 18.19 -2.74 -12.72
C ILE A 232 17.97 -2.55 -14.22
N GLN A 233 17.08 -3.32 -14.81
CA GLN A 233 16.66 -3.22 -16.21
C GLN A 233 15.17 -2.94 -16.28
N THR A 234 14.79 -1.73 -16.67
CA THR A 234 13.42 -1.29 -16.98
C THR A 234 13.05 -1.65 -18.41
N GLY A 235 11.76 -1.54 -18.79
CA GLY A 235 11.28 -1.96 -20.13
C GLY A 235 11.50 -3.45 -20.41
N SER A 236 11.65 -4.27 -19.36
CA SER A 236 12.08 -5.66 -19.43
C SER A 236 11.04 -6.55 -18.74
N ARG A 237 10.23 -7.22 -19.54
CA ARG A 237 9.13 -8.05 -19.05
C ARG A 237 9.55 -9.50 -18.88
N VAL A 238 9.62 -9.97 -17.65
CA VAL A 238 9.74 -11.40 -17.37
C VAL A 238 8.44 -12.09 -17.76
N THR A 239 8.54 -13.12 -18.58
CA THR A 239 7.40 -13.88 -19.10
C THR A 239 7.28 -15.28 -18.50
N ARG A 240 8.39 -15.83 -17.97
CA ARG A 240 8.40 -17.15 -17.35
C ARG A 240 9.49 -17.30 -16.30
N VAL A 241 9.14 -17.94 -15.20
CA VAL A 241 10.04 -18.37 -14.12
C VAL A 241 9.84 -19.86 -13.92
N GLU A 242 10.87 -20.66 -14.20
CA GLU A 242 10.78 -22.12 -14.25
C GLU A 242 11.86 -22.76 -13.38
N PRO A 243 11.49 -23.36 -12.22
CA PRO A 243 12.44 -24.10 -11.40
C PRO A 243 13.03 -25.29 -12.15
N GLN A 244 14.37 -25.43 -12.11
CA GLN A 244 15.11 -26.49 -12.76
C GLN A 244 16.17 -27.05 -11.80
N GLY A 245 15.77 -27.97 -10.93
CA GLY A 245 16.67 -28.55 -9.93
C GLY A 245 17.17 -27.52 -8.90
N ASP A 246 18.47 -27.23 -8.93
CA ASP A 246 19.12 -26.28 -8.03
C ASP A 246 19.17 -24.85 -8.57
N ARG A 247 18.66 -24.61 -9.77
CA ARG A 247 18.59 -23.30 -10.43
C ARG A 247 17.17 -22.99 -10.92
N VAL A 248 16.98 -21.77 -11.38
CA VAL A 248 15.71 -21.29 -11.94
C VAL A 248 15.99 -20.65 -13.28
N ARG A 249 15.29 -21.08 -14.30
CA ARG A 249 15.29 -20.51 -15.64
C ARG A 249 14.35 -19.31 -15.67
N VAL A 250 14.80 -18.20 -16.26
CA VAL A 250 14.02 -16.98 -16.40
C VAL A 250 14.01 -16.54 -17.85
N LEU A 251 12.81 -16.32 -18.41
CA LEU A 251 12.64 -15.75 -19.76
C LEU A 251 12.18 -14.30 -19.63
N VAL A 252 12.86 -13.42 -20.37
CA VAL A 252 12.64 -11.98 -20.33
C VAL A 252 12.47 -11.43 -21.74
N ASP A 253 11.36 -10.78 -22.01
CA ASP A 253 11.14 -10.04 -23.24
C ASP A 253 11.66 -8.59 -23.07
N GLN A 254 12.54 -8.18 -24.00
CA GLN A 254 13.19 -6.87 -24.03
C GLN A 254 13.15 -6.29 -25.44
N PRO A 255 13.37 -4.99 -25.63
CA PRO A 255 13.65 -4.42 -26.94
C PRO A 255 14.84 -5.17 -27.56
N GLY A 256 14.60 -5.92 -28.65
CA GLY A 256 15.64 -6.73 -29.31
C GLY A 256 15.43 -8.25 -29.21
N GLY A 257 14.43 -8.71 -28.47
CA GLY A 257 14.03 -10.13 -28.41
C GLY A 257 13.96 -10.71 -27.00
N THR A 258 13.66 -12.00 -26.95
CA THR A 258 13.59 -12.75 -25.70
C THR A 258 14.99 -13.18 -25.27
N ARG A 259 15.32 -12.92 -24.01
CA ARG A 259 16.57 -13.33 -23.34
C ARG A 259 16.29 -14.43 -22.34
N GLU A 260 17.22 -15.36 -22.23
CA GLU A 260 17.17 -16.45 -21.24
C GLU A 260 18.30 -16.29 -20.21
N LEU A 261 17.95 -16.43 -18.92
CA LEU A 261 18.89 -16.40 -17.81
C LEU A 261 18.70 -17.64 -16.93
N SER A 262 19.76 -17.99 -16.21
CA SER A 262 19.76 -19.02 -15.17
C SER A 262 20.16 -18.38 -13.84
N ALA A 263 19.28 -18.43 -12.83
CA ALA A 263 19.53 -17.86 -11.51
C ALA A 263 19.61 -18.95 -10.43
N ALA A 264 20.42 -18.74 -9.40
CA ALA A 264 20.47 -19.65 -8.26
C ALA A 264 19.25 -19.45 -7.32
N ALA A 265 18.63 -18.26 -7.34
CA ALA A 265 17.34 -17.99 -6.73
C ALA A 265 16.59 -16.92 -7.52
N VAL A 266 15.25 -16.94 -7.48
CA VAL A 266 14.40 -15.92 -8.11
C VAL A 266 13.42 -15.36 -7.08
N VAL A 267 13.29 -14.04 -7.05
CA VAL A 267 12.30 -13.34 -6.25
C VAL A 267 11.21 -12.79 -7.17
N VAL A 268 9.96 -13.19 -6.93
CA VAL A 268 8.80 -12.72 -7.69
C VAL A 268 8.07 -11.66 -6.85
N ALA A 269 8.26 -10.40 -7.24
CA ALA A 269 7.75 -9.21 -6.57
C ALA A 269 6.58 -8.55 -7.33
N THR A 270 5.87 -9.33 -8.14
CA THR A 270 4.70 -8.91 -8.92
C THR A 270 3.40 -9.08 -8.12
N PRO A 271 2.27 -8.48 -8.57
CA PRO A 271 0.96 -8.78 -8.00
C PRO A 271 0.64 -10.28 -8.04
N ALA A 272 -0.09 -10.78 -7.05
CA ALA A 272 -0.34 -12.22 -6.87
C ALA A 272 -0.87 -12.94 -8.13
N PRO A 273 -1.89 -12.43 -8.87
CA PRO A 273 -2.35 -13.09 -10.10
C PRO A 273 -1.28 -13.15 -11.22
N VAL A 274 -0.38 -12.15 -11.25
CA VAL A 274 0.75 -12.14 -12.19
C VAL A 274 1.77 -13.21 -11.78
N ALA A 275 2.09 -13.30 -10.49
CA ALA A 275 2.98 -14.36 -9.97
C ALA A 275 2.45 -15.76 -10.31
N ALA A 276 1.12 -15.99 -10.18
CA ALA A 276 0.49 -17.25 -10.55
C ALA A 276 0.66 -17.62 -12.02
N SER A 277 0.74 -16.64 -12.92
CA SER A 277 0.93 -16.88 -14.36
C SER A 277 2.40 -17.01 -14.76
N LEU A 278 3.31 -16.39 -14.00
CA LEU A 278 4.75 -16.37 -14.30
C LEU A 278 5.46 -17.63 -13.86
N VAL A 279 5.13 -18.16 -12.67
CA VAL A 279 5.88 -19.25 -12.05
C VAL A 279 5.32 -20.59 -12.50
N ALA A 280 6.15 -21.35 -13.20
CA ALA A 280 5.81 -22.71 -13.61
C ALA A 280 5.94 -23.71 -12.46
N GLY A 281 5.07 -24.72 -12.45
CA GLY A 281 5.15 -25.82 -11.48
C GLY A 281 4.80 -25.43 -10.04
N LEU A 282 3.99 -24.37 -9.85
CA LEU A 282 3.45 -24.05 -8.54
C LEU A 282 2.61 -25.20 -7.98
N PRO A 283 2.65 -25.48 -6.67
CA PRO A 283 1.64 -26.33 -6.04
C PRO A 283 0.23 -25.80 -6.32
N GLY A 284 -0.71 -26.70 -6.66
CA GLY A 284 -2.05 -26.30 -7.12
C GLY A 284 -2.82 -25.41 -6.11
N ASP A 285 -2.64 -25.64 -4.82
CA ASP A 285 -3.23 -24.80 -3.77
C ASP A 285 -2.56 -23.41 -3.71
N THR A 286 -1.26 -23.30 -3.96
CA THR A 286 -0.54 -22.02 -4.03
C THR A 286 -0.97 -21.22 -5.27
N GLU A 287 -1.07 -21.88 -6.44
CA GLU A 287 -1.54 -21.23 -7.67
C GLU A 287 -2.97 -20.71 -7.49
N THR A 288 -3.87 -21.52 -6.94
CA THR A 288 -5.25 -21.14 -6.62
C THR A 288 -5.28 -19.96 -5.65
N ALA A 289 -4.49 -20.04 -4.57
CA ALA A 289 -4.43 -18.97 -3.58
C ALA A 289 -3.95 -17.64 -4.17
N LEU A 290 -2.94 -17.66 -5.06
CA LEU A 290 -2.46 -16.46 -5.74
C LEU A 290 -3.51 -15.85 -6.67
N ARG A 291 -4.29 -16.68 -7.38
CA ARG A 291 -5.40 -16.23 -8.25
C ARG A 291 -6.58 -15.66 -7.45
N GLU A 292 -6.83 -16.18 -6.25
CA GLU A 292 -7.90 -15.73 -5.35
C GLU A 292 -7.55 -14.46 -4.55
N VAL A 293 -6.35 -13.88 -4.67
CA VAL A 293 -6.04 -12.58 -4.06
C VAL A 293 -6.81 -11.48 -4.79
N HIS A 294 -7.71 -10.83 -4.09
CA HIS A 294 -8.50 -9.73 -4.63
C HIS A 294 -7.76 -8.39 -4.50
N TYR A 295 -7.73 -7.63 -5.58
CA TYR A 295 -7.25 -6.25 -5.61
C TYR A 295 -8.41 -5.32 -5.92
N GLY A 296 -8.51 -4.24 -5.16
CA GLY A 296 -9.48 -3.18 -5.49
C GLY A 296 -8.81 -2.03 -6.23
N PRO A 297 -9.59 -1.32 -7.07
CA PRO A 297 -9.11 -0.18 -7.83
C PRO A 297 -9.05 1.10 -6.99
N TYR A 298 -8.21 2.06 -7.46
CA TYR A 298 -8.18 3.43 -6.98
C TYR A 298 -8.15 4.40 -8.16
N ALA A 299 -8.95 5.45 -8.08
CA ALA A 299 -8.75 6.70 -8.78
C ALA A 299 -8.21 7.73 -7.76
N VAL A 300 -7.04 8.28 -8.03
CA VAL A 300 -6.36 9.23 -7.12
C VAL A 300 -6.16 10.55 -7.83
N GLY A 301 -6.53 11.65 -7.16
CA GLY A 301 -6.23 13.01 -7.60
C GLY A 301 -5.28 13.68 -6.61
N ALA A 302 -4.22 14.32 -7.11
CA ALA A 302 -3.33 15.13 -6.30
C ALA A 302 -3.38 16.57 -6.83
N PHE A 303 -3.81 17.50 -5.97
CA PHE A 303 -3.94 18.91 -6.30
C PHE A 303 -2.76 19.72 -5.80
N LEU A 304 -2.19 20.54 -6.67
CA LEU A 304 -1.28 21.61 -6.34
C LEU A 304 -2.07 22.87 -6.01
N LEU A 305 -1.75 23.49 -4.87
CA LEU A 305 -2.45 24.68 -4.39
C LEU A 305 -1.47 25.80 -4.06
N ASP A 306 -1.91 27.05 -4.23
CA ASP A 306 -1.22 28.17 -3.58
C ASP A 306 -1.23 27.99 -2.07
N GLY A 307 -0.06 27.78 -1.49
CA GLY A 307 0.18 27.50 -0.08
C GLY A 307 0.44 28.74 0.79
N ARG A 308 0.60 29.94 0.21
CA ARG A 308 1.05 31.16 0.94
C ARG A 308 0.14 31.59 2.08
N ALA A 309 -1.17 31.33 1.96
CA ALA A 309 -2.13 31.58 3.04
C ALA A 309 -2.61 30.27 3.68
N PRO A 310 -3.17 30.28 4.91
CA PRO A 310 -3.69 29.08 5.57
C PRO A 310 -4.69 28.31 4.70
N LEU A 311 -4.57 26.97 4.72
CA LEU A 311 -5.51 26.04 4.07
C LEU A 311 -6.46 25.45 5.13
N PRO A 312 -7.70 25.10 4.76
CA PRO A 312 -8.71 24.61 5.72
C PRO A 312 -8.26 23.39 6.53
N TRP A 313 -7.32 22.63 6.01
CA TRP A 313 -6.83 21.39 6.61
C TRP A 313 -5.42 21.47 7.21
N ASP A 314 -4.84 22.66 7.40
CA ASP A 314 -3.46 22.80 7.90
C ASP A 314 -3.19 22.08 9.22
N GLY A 315 -4.15 22.09 10.15
CA GLY A 315 -4.07 21.37 11.42
C GLY A 315 -4.45 19.87 11.34
N LEU A 316 -4.70 19.34 10.14
CA LEU A 316 -5.22 18.00 9.91
C LEU A 316 -4.31 17.25 8.96
N TYR A 317 -4.22 15.92 9.11
CA TYR A 317 -3.59 15.06 8.11
C TYR A 317 -4.61 14.52 7.11
N ALA A 318 -5.77 14.08 7.57
CA ALA A 318 -6.79 13.47 6.74
C ALA A 318 -8.19 14.02 7.07
N VAL A 319 -9.03 14.10 6.05
CA VAL A 319 -10.45 14.46 6.17
C VAL A 319 -11.28 13.40 5.47
N ALA A 320 -12.17 12.74 6.21
CA ALA A 320 -13.18 11.85 5.64
C ALA A 320 -14.31 12.69 5.05
N THR A 321 -14.76 12.35 3.85
CA THR A 321 -15.69 13.13 3.03
C THR A 321 -16.90 12.29 2.59
N PRO A 322 -17.82 11.91 3.50
CA PRO A 322 -18.97 11.09 3.17
C PRO A 322 -19.84 11.71 2.06
N GLY A 323 -20.20 10.91 1.05
CA GLY A 323 -21.10 11.32 -0.03
C GLY A 323 -20.43 12.16 -1.14
N ARG A 324 -19.10 12.31 -1.13
CA ARG A 324 -18.33 12.96 -2.21
C ARG A 324 -17.84 11.93 -3.23
N ALA A 325 -17.34 12.40 -4.37
CA ALA A 325 -16.71 11.57 -5.39
C ALA A 325 -15.42 10.89 -4.90
N PHE A 326 -14.87 11.35 -3.79
CA PHE A 326 -13.74 10.73 -3.11
C PHE A 326 -14.07 10.46 -1.64
N SER A 327 -13.45 9.43 -1.07
CA SER A 327 -13.71 9.01 0.31
C SER A 327 -12.95 9.84 1.34
N MET A 328 -11.75 10.31 0.99
CA MET A 328 -10.87 11.05 1.89
C MET A 328 -10.00 12.04 1.13
N ALA A 329 -9.67 13.15 1.80
CA ALA A 329 -8.64 14.09 1.41
C ALA A 329 -7.47 14.03 2.40
N TYR A 330 -6.22 14.00 1.89
CA TYR A 330 -5.00 13.95 2.68
C TYR A 330 -4.14 15.18 2.46
N ASN A 331 -3.78 15.86 3.53
CA ASN A 331 -2.82 16.95 3.51
C ASN A 331 -1.39 16.39 3.44
N ILE A 332 -0.91 16.15 2.22
CA ILE A 332 0.43 15.61 1.99
C ILE A 332 1.51 16.63 2.35
N GLY A 333 1.22 17.92 2.21
CA GLY A 333 2.14 19.00 2.60
C GLY A 333 2.46 19.09 4.10
N ASN A 334 1.69 18.40 4.94
CA ASN A 334 1.85 18.46 6.40
C ASN A 334 3.26 18.03 6.87
N VAL A 335 3.92 17.10 6.17
CA VAL A 335 5.28 16.65 6.51
C VAL A 335 6.31 17.77 6.34
N GLN A 336 6.03 18.75 5.47
CA GLN A 336 6.89 19.93 5.27
C GLN A 336 6.68 21.01 6.34
N GLN A 337 5.54 20.99 7.00
CA GLN A 337 5.17 22.03 7.98
C GLN A 337 5.70 21.67 9.39
N ARG A 338 7.02 21.69 9.55
CA ARG A 338 7.66 21.50 10.87
C ARG A 338 7.41 22.74 11.73
N PRO A 339 7.33 22.58 13.06
CA PRO A 339 7.32 23.73 13.97
C PRO A 339 8.52 24.64 13.67
N GLY A 340 8.24 25.92 13.41
CA GLY A 340 9.28 26.91 13.10
C GLY A 340 9.81 26.91 11.65
N ALA A 341 9.33 26.01 10.79
CA ALA A 341 9.66 26.06 9.37
C ALA A 341 8.88 27.17 8.66
N GLN A 342 9.50 27.77 7.65
CA GLN A 342 8.81 28.69 6.77
C GLN A 342 7.72 27.94 6.01
N ARG A 343 6.54 28.54 5.89
CA ARG A 343 5.43 27.98 5.13
C ARG A 343 5.83 27.89 3.66
N PRO A 344 5.66 26.71 3.01
CA PRO A 344 5.96 26.57 1.57
C PRO A 344 5.01 27.43 0.73
N ALA A 345 5.50 27.89 -0.44
CA ALA A 345 4.68 28.67 -1.37
C ALA A 345 3.55 27.83 -1.97
N PHE A 346 3.73 26.52 -2.04
CA PHE A 346 2.75 25.58 -2.59
C PHE A 346 2.32 24.55 -1.54
N GLY A 347 1.04 24.20 -1.56
CA GLY A 347 0.45 23.11 -0.79
C GLY A 347 0.06 21.93 -1.70
N SER A 348 -0.08 20.76 -1.11
CA SER A 348 -0.53 19.56 -1.82
C SER A 348 -1.62 18.85 -1.01
N VAL A 349 -2.71 18.50 -1.69
CA VAL A 349 -3.76 17.64 -1.15
C VAL A 349 -4.02 16.48 -2.10
N MET A 350 -4.03 15.27 -1.54
CA MET A 350 -4.36 14.05 -2.27
C MET A 350 -5.79 13.63 -1.91
N VAL A 351 -6.59 13.34 -2.90
CA VAL A 351 -7.93 12.73 -2.75
C VAL A 351 -7.97 11.38 -3.45
N TYR A 352 -8.80 10.47 -2.97
CA TYR A 352 -9.00 9.21 -3.70
C TYR A 352 -10.41 8.65 -3.57
N ALA A 353 -10.83 7.97 -4.62
CA ALA A 353 -11.94 7.03 -4.62
C ALA A 353 -11.41 5.61 -4.80
N ALA A 354 -11.95 4.67 -4.04
CA ALA A 354 -11.54 3.28 -4.08
C ALA A 354 -12.74 2.34 -4.08
N ALA A 355 -12.50 1.03 -4.15
CA ALA A 355 -13.53 0.01 -4.21
C ALA A 355 -14.52 0.25 -5.37
N SER A 356 -15.82 0.00 -5.20
CA SER A 356 -16.83 0.21 -6.26
C SER A 356 -16.89 1.65 -6.76
N GLN A 357 -16.63 2.64 -5.90
CA GLN A 357 -16.57 4.05 -6.30
C GLN A 357 -15.37 4.31 -7.21
N GLY A 358 -14.20 3.79 -6.85
CA GLY A 358 -13.00 3.87 -7.68
C GLY A 358 -13.19 3.16 -9.02
N ALA A 359 -13.82 1.97 -9.01
CA ALA A 359 -14.09 1.21 -10.24
C ALA A 359 -14.89 2.03 -11.26
N ARG A 360 -15.97 2.68 -10.80
CA ARG A 360 -16.80 3.54 -11.68
C ARG A 360 -16.01 4.71 -12.27
N LEU A 361 -15.17 5.36 -11.47
CA LEU A 361 -14.35 6.48 -11.95
C LEU A 361 -13.28 6.03 -12.96
N LEU A 362 -12.77 4.80 -12.84
CA LEU A 362 -11.81 4.29 -13.82
C LEU A 362 -12.40 4.07 -15.22
N GLU A 363 -13.72 4.13 -15.38
CA GLU A 363 -14.42 4.09 -16.68
C GLU A 363 -14.45 5.48 -17.37
N GLU A 364 -14.18 6.57 -16.61
CA GLU A 364 -14.16 7.94 -17.10
C GLU A 364 -12.73 8.32 -17.55
N ASP A 365 -12.58 9.40 -18.34
CA ASP A 365 -11.27 9.97 -18.66
C ASP A 365 -10.69 10.80 -17.49
N ASP A 366 -9.40 11.12 -17.57
CA ASP A 366 -8.69 11.82 -16.47
C ASP A 366 -9.23 13.24 -16.26
N GLU A 367 -9.70 13.93 -17.30
CA GLU A 367 -10.27 15.27 -17.21
C GLU A 367 -11.60 15.26 -16.45
N SER A 368 -12.45 14.28 -16.75
CA SER A 368 -13.72 14.05 -16.06
C SER A 368 -13.52 13.71 -14.57
N ILE A 369 -12.56 12.84 -14.27
CA ILE A 369 -12.20 12.50 -12.86
C ILE A 369 -11.68 13.74 -12.14
N ALA A 370 -10.77 14.51 -12.76
CA ALA A 370 -10.20 15.72 -12.17
C ALA A 370 -11.27 16.79 -11.91
N ALA A 371 -12.21 16.98 -12.84
CA ALA A 371 -13.34 17.89 -12.68
C ALA A 371 -14.22 17.50 -11.49
N ARG A 372 -14.65 16.23 -11.40
CA ARG A 372 -15.45 15.72 -10.27
C ARG A 372 -14.75 15.91 -8.93
N PHE A 373 -13.47 15.57 -8.86
CA PHE A 373 -12.70 15.74 -7.64
C PHE A 373 -12.53 17.19 -7.25
N ARG A 374 -12.31 18.07 -8.23
CA ARG A 374 -12.24 19.52 -8.04
C ARG A 374 -13.55 20.10 -7.53
N ASP A 375 -14.67 19.73 -8.17
CA ASP A 375 -16.00 20.23 -7.81
C ASP A 375 -16.35 19.84 -6.38
N ASP A 376 -16.14 18.59 -6.01
CA ASP A 376 -16.41 18.11 -4.66
C ASP A 376 -15.43 18.66 -3.60
N LEU A 377 -14.16 18.85 -3.96
CA LEU A 377 -13.18 19.52 -3.09
C LEU A 377 -13.57 20.98 -2.86
N CYS A 378 -14.01 21.69 -3.89
CA CYS A 378 -14.48 23.08 -3.78
C CYS A 378 -15.82 23.20 -3.07
N ALA A 379 -16.73 22.23 -3.25
CA ALA A 379 -17.99 22.18 -2.53
C ALA A 379 -17.79 21.97 -1.01
N GLU A 380 -16.79 21.15 -0.65
CA GLU A 380 -16.44 20.93 0.76
C GLU A 380 -15.62 22.09 1.35
N PHE A 381 -14.77 22.73 0.52
CA PHE A 381 -13.88 23.83 0.92
C PHE A 381 -13.98 25.00 -0.06
N PRO A 382 -15.03 25.82 -0.02
CA PRO A 382 -15.32 26.85 -1.04
C PRO A 382 -14.17 27.83 -1.28
N GLY A 383 -13.37 28.15 -0.26
CA GLY A 383 -12.22 29.05 -0.39
C GLY A 383 -11.03 28.49 -1.18
N VAL A 384 -11.06 27.20 -1.56
CA VAL A 384 -9.94 26.51 -2.19
C VAL A 384 -9.95 26.65 -3.70
N SER A 385 -11.11 26.90 -4.33
CA SER A 385 -11.28 26.94 -5.78
C SER A 385 -10.29 27.84 -6.51
N ARG A 386 -10.03 29.04 -5.98
CA ARG A 386 -9.10 30.02 -6.55
C ARG A 386 -7.62 29.71 -6.31
N ARG A 387 -7.35 28.69 -5.49
CA ARG A 387 -6.00 28.31 -5.07
C ARG A 387 -5.48 27.09 -5.80
N ILE A 388 -6.35 26.31 -6.44
CA ILE A 388 -5.98 25.15 -7.25
C ILE A 388 -5.26 25.64 -8.50
N GLN A 389 -4.03 25.15 -8.69
CA GLN A 389 -3.17 25.48 -9.82
C GLN A 389 -3.02 24.32 -10.79
N ASP A 390 -2.94 23.09 -10.28
CA ASP A 390 -2.76 21.89 -11.08
C ASP A 390 -3.44 20.69 -10.41
N CYS A 391 -3.73 19.64 -11.19
CA CYS A 391 -4.27 18.38 -10.72
C CYS A 391 -3.67 17.23 -11.50
N MET A 392 -3.04 16.30 -10.82
CA MET A 392 -2.55 15.07 -11.39
C MET A 392 -3.51 13.92 -11.06
N ILE A 393 -3.96 13.18 -12.07
CA ILE A 393 -4.76 11.96 -11.90
C ILE A 393 -3.87 10.73 -12.06
N GLN A 394 -4.06 9.76 -11.16
CA GLN A 394 -3.45 8.45 -11.24
C GLN A 394 -4.51 7.36 -11.10
N ARG A 395 -4.51 6.44 -12.04
CA ARG A 395 -5.36 5.27 -12.07
C ARG A 395 -4.58 4.07 -11.57
N TRP A 396 -5.16 3.35 -10.61
CA TRP A 396 -4.62 2.08 -10.11
C TRP A 396 -5.67 0.99 -10.26
N PRO A 397 -5.78 0.29 -11.39
CA PRO A 397 -6.74 -0.80 -11.57
C PRO A 397 -6.56 -1.93 -10.55
N ARG A 398 -5.31 -2.15 -10.12
CA ARG A 398 -4.94 -3.06 -9.04
C ARG A 398 -4.24 -2.27 -7.94
N GLY A 399 -5.02 -1.47 -7.21
CA GLY A 399 -4.49 -0.55 -6.19
C GLY A 399 -3.88 -1.28 -5.01
N VAL A 400 -4.68 -1.94 -4.18
CA VAL A 400 -4.18 -2.74 -3.04
C VAL A 400 -4.95 -4.06 -2.94
N PRO A 401 -4.28 -5.13 -2.46
CA PRO A 401 -4.98 -6.36 -2.11
C PRO A 401 -5.77 -6.15 -0.82
N PHE A 402 -6.96 -6.72 -0.74
CA PHE A 402 -7.78 -6.68 0.47
C PHE A 402 -8.19 -8.08 0.96
N ALA A 403 -8.40 -8.20 2.26
CA ALA A 403 -8.88 -9.45 2.84
C ALA A 403 -10.41 -9.53 2.68
N HIS A 404 -10.85 -10.33 1.70
CA HIS A 404 -12.25 -10.73 1.52
C HIS A 404 -12.63 -11.82 2.54
N VAL A 405 -13.91 -12.14 2.64
CA VAL A 405 -14.40 -13.25 3.50
C VAL A 405 -13.72 -14.56 3.10
N GLY A 406 -13.16 -15.26 4.06
CA GLY A 406 -12.40 -16.50 3.86
C GLY A 406 -10.96 -16.33 3.37
N ARG A 407 -10.42 -15.10 3.34
CA ARG A 407 -9.02 -14.85 2.92
C ARG A 407 -8.00 -15.60 3.80
N GLY A 408 -8.34 -15.85 5.06
CA GLY A 408 -7.46 -16.55 6.02
C GLY A 408 -7.06 -17.95 5.56
N ARG A 409 -7.95 -18.67 4.86
CA ARG A 409 -7.67 -20.03 4.33
C ARG A 409 -6.52 -20.06 3.32
N LEU A 410 -6.26 -18.94 2.64
CA LEU A 410 -5.22 -18.85 1.61
C LEU A 410 -3.82 -18.64 2.21
N GLN A 411 -3.73 -18.20 3.47
CA GLN A 411 -2.48 -17.70 4.04
C GLN A 411 -1.36 -18.74 4.03
N ALA A 412 -1.65 -19.99 4.41
CA ALA A 412 -0.66 -21.06 4.46
C ALA A 412 -0.09 -21.37 3.06
N ALA A 413 -0.94 -21.40 2.03
CA ALA A 413 -0.52 -21.63 0.65
C ALA A 413 0.30 -20.47 0.07
N LEU A 414 -0.07 -19.21 0.40
CA LEU A 414 0.65 -18.00 -0.04
C LEU A 414 2.04 -17.84 0.61
N THR A 415 2.22 -18.36 1.82
CA THR A 415 3.49 -18.24 2.56
C THR A 415 4.33 -19.52 2.55
N ARG A 416 3.91 -20.52 1.80
CA ARG A 416 4.66 -21.77 1.64
C ARG A 416 6.02 -21.51 0.97
N PRO A 417 7.11 -22.10 1.48
CA PRO A 417 8.39 -22.10 0.78
C PRO A 417 8.30 -22.80 -0.60
N LEU A 418 8.83 -22.18 -1.65
CA LEU A 418 8.83 -22.69 -3.02
C LEU A 418 10.26 -22.99 -3.51
N GLY A 419 11.12 -23.51 -2.65
CA GLY A 419 12.49 -23.87 -2.99
C GLY A 419 13.34 -22.64 -3.35
N ARG A 420 13.71 -22.51 -4.60
CA ARG A 420 14.54 -21.41 -5.14
C ARG A 420 13.72 -20.20 -5.61
N VAL A 421 12.40 -20.28 -5.59
CA VAL A 421 11.51 -19.17 -5.93
C VAL A 421 10.92 -18.57 -4.65
N HIS A 422 11.01 -17.27 -4.51
CA HIS A 422 10.55 -16.53 -3.34
C HIS A 422 9.48 -15.52 -3.75
N LEU A 423 8.29 -15.62 -3.17
CA LEU A 423 7.22 -14.65 -3.38
C LEU A 423 7.37 -13.50 -2.38
N VAL A 424 7.30 -12.27 -2.85
CA VAL A 424 7.29 -11.07 -2.00
C VAL A 424 6.22 -10.10 -2.47
N GLY A 425 5.55 -9.42 -1.55
CA GLY A 425 4.51 -8.45 -1.90
C GLY A 425 3.54 -8.18 -0.75
N ASP A 426 2.73 -7.16 -0.92
CA ASP A 426 1.73 -6.74 0.05
C ASP A 426 0.60 -7.76 0.28
N TYR A 427 0.35 -8.65 -0.69
CA TYR A 427 -0.66 -9.70 -0.60
C TYR A 427 -0.31 -10.81 0.42
N LEU A 428 0.92 -10.88 0.87
CA LEU A 428 1.36 -11.83 1.91
C LEU A 428 0.90 -11.45 3.31
N GLY A 429 0.35 -10.24 3.47
CA GLY A 429 -0.13 -9.75 4.76
C GLY A 429 -1.23 -8.70 4.64
N THR A 430 -1.40 -7.91 5.71
CA THR A 430 -2.50 -6.93 5.84
C THR A 430 -2.03 -5.50 6.04
N ARG A 431 -0.72 -5.23 5.97
CA ARG A 431 -0.13 -3.93 6.30
C ARG A 431 0.62 -3.27 5.15
N TYR A 432 0.26 -3.59 3.90
CA TYR A 432 0.74 -2.93 2.66
C TYR A 432 2.26 -2.78 2.58
N THR A 433 2.78 -1.53 2.59
CA THR A 433 4.23 -1.24 2.52
C THR A 433 5.03 -1.90 3.63
N GLU A 434 4.47 -2.01 4.82
CA GLU A 434 5.10 -2.75 5.92
C GLU A 434 5.23 -4.24 5.60
N THR A 435 4.15 -4.85 5.04
CA THR A 435 4.21 -6.25 4.57
C THR A 435 5.24 -6.42 3.46
N CYS A 436 5.36 -5.44 2.55
CA CYS A 436 6.38 -5.46 1.49
C CYS A 436 7.80 -5.49 2.07
N ALA A 437 8.08 -4.66 3.06
CA ALA A 437 9.39 -4.59 3.70
C ALA A 437 9.68 -5.86 4.54
N GLU A 438 8.70 -6.34 5.33
CA GLU A 438 8.81 -7.60 6.08
C GLU A 438 9.08 -8.79 5.14
N ALA A 439 8.35 -8.89 4.02
CA ALA A 439 8.52 -9.98 3.04
C ALA A 439 9.90 -9.91 2.37
N ALA A 440 10.40 -8.71 2.10
CA ALA A 440 11.75 -8.52 1.54
C ALA A 440 12.84 -8.99 2.51
N GLU A 441 12.75 -8.63 3.80
CA GLU A 441 13.68 -9.11 4.84
C GLU A 441 13.66 -10.63 4.95
N VAL A 442 12.47 -11.25 4.98
CA VAL A 442 12.32 -12.71 5.09
C VAL A 442 12.89 -13.43 3.86
N ALA A 443 12.58 -12.96 2.64
CA ALA A 443 13.09 -13.54 1.41
C ALA A 443 14.61 -13.44 1.33
N ALA A 444 15.16 -12.27 1.64
CA ALA A 444 16.61 -12.07 1.65
C ALA A 444 17.33 -12.97 2.67
N ALA A 445 16.77 -13.12 3.87
CA ALA A 445 17.33 -14.02 4.89
C ALA A 445 17.30 -15.49 4.41
N SER A 446 16.19 -15.93 3.79
CA SER A 446 16.06 -17.27 3.23
C SER A 446 17.07 -17.52 2.10
N ILE A 447 17.22 -16.57 1.17
CA ILE A 447 18.20 -16.66 0.07
C ILE A 447 19.63 -16.71 0.62
N ARG A 448 19.97 -15.89 1.61
CA ARG A 448 21.32 -15.94 2.24
C ARG A 448 21.62 -17.28 2.88
N ALA A 449 20.63 -17.92 3.50
CA ALA A 449 20.79 -19.26 4.06
C ALA A 449 20.98 -20.33 2.98
N GLN A 450 20.33 -20.20 1.83
CA GLN A 450 20.46 -21.11 0.70
C GLN A 450 21.74 -20.91 -0.13
N LEU A 451 22.22 -19.67 -0.21
CA LEU A 451 23.37 -19.25 -0.99
C LEU A 451 24.42 -18.61 -0.07
N PRO A 452 25.20 -19.40 0.70
CA PRO A 452 26.29 -18.83 1.51
C PRO A 452 27.31 -18.12 0.59
N LEU A 453 27.90 -17.02 1.06
CA LEU A 453 29.00 -16.35 0.32
C LEU A 453 30.10 -17.38 0.07
N ARG A 454 30.55 -17.50 -1.17
CA ARG A 454 31.78 -18.22 -1.45
C ARG A 454 32.87 -17.50 -0.67
N ARG A 455 33.50 -18.19 0.30
CA ARG A 455 34.75 -17.69 0.90
C ARG A 455 35.71 -17.46 -0.26
N ALA A 456 36.19 -16.24 -0.42
CA ALA A 456 37.29 -16.00 -1.33
C ALA A 456 38.39 -16.99 -0.93
N SER A 457 38.73 -17.88 -1.84
CA SER A 457 39.92 -18.72 -1.71
C SER A 457 41.08 -17.76 -1.69
N VAL A 458 41.71 -17.66 -0.51
CA VAL A 458 42.94 -16.91 -0.24
C VAL A 458 44.08 -17.52 -1.04
#